data_f9657c1764e21ea6d68cf2e40f69cd78
#
_entry.id   f9657c1764e21ea6d68cf2e40f69cd78
#
_cell.length_a   1.000
_cell.length_b   1.000
_cell.length_c   1.000
_cell.angle_alpha   90.00
_cell.angle_beta   90.00
_cell.angle_gamma   90.00
#
_symmetry.space_group_name_H-M   'P 1'
#
loop_
_entity.id
_entity.type
_entity.pdbx_description
1 polymer ?
#
loop_
_entity_poly.entity_id
_entity_poly.type
_entity_poly.pdbx_seq_one_letter_code
_entity_poly.pdbx_strand_id
1 'polypeptide(L)'
;MLDLSFESPKPKVISGAKFDWELVIGMEVHAQVASASKLFSGASTEFGNEPNSNVSFVDAAMPGMLPVINEFCVEQAVKTGLGLKAEINLWSAFDRKNYFYPDLPQGYQISQLYHPIVGEGEVIVDMAVSYTHLTLPTNREV
;
A
#
# COMPACT_ATOMS: atom_id res chain seq x y z
N MET A 1 -1.70 -25.61 -6.18
CA MET A 1 -3.11 -25.89 -5.84
C MET A 1 -3.51 -24.77 -4.89
N LEU A 2 -4.44 -23.89 -5.27
CA LEU A 2 -4.90 -22.84 -4.39
C LEU A 2 -5.63 -23.48 -3.21
N ASP A 3 -5.19 -23.18 -1.99
CA ASP A 3 -5.92 -23.57 -0.80
C ASP A 3 -7.16 -22.67 -0.68
N LEU A 4 -8.32 -23.26 -0.91
CA LEU A 4 -9.62 -22.60 -0.83
C LEU A 4 -10.29 -22.78 0.55
N SER A 5 -9.59 -23.36 1.51
CA SER A 5 -10.10 -23.63 2.86
C SER A 5 -10.02 -22.42 3.81
N PHE A 6 -10.31 -21.23 3.31
CA PHE A 6 -10.38 -20.05 4.17
C PHE A 6 -11.65 -20.10 5.04
N GLU A 7 -11.48 -20.35 6.33
CA GLU A 7 -12.55 -20.15 7.30
C GLU A 7 -12.61 -18.67 7.69
N SER A 8 -13.66 -17.98 7.25
CA SER A 8 -13.89 -16.60 7.70
C SER A 8 -14.10 -16.57 9.22
N PRO A 9 -13.45 -15.66 9.94
CA PRO A 9 -13.71 -15.48 11.37
C PRO A 9 -15.20 -15.18 11.58
N LYS A 10 -15.76 -15.70 12.66
CA LYS A 10 -17.17 -15.44 12.97
C LYS A 10 -17.40 -13.95 13.10
N PRO A 11 -18.40 -13.38 12.39
CA PRO A 11 -18.68 -11.96 12.45
C PRO A 11 -19.08 -11.52 13.86
N LYS A 12 -18.67 -10.34 14.26
CA LYS A 12 -19.14 -9.72 15.49
C LYS A 12 -20.54 -9.16 15.26
N VAL A 13 -21.54 -9.82 15.82
CA VAL A 13 -22.94 -9.50 15.65
C VAL A 13 -23.45 -8.70 16.84
N ILE A 14 -24.20 -7.64 16.57
CA ILE A 14 -24.91 -6.82 17.55
C ILE A 14 -26.40 -7.02 17.33
N SER A 15 -27.09 -7.53 18.34
CA SER A 15 -28.54 -7.77 18.25
C SER A 15 -29.32 -6.46 18.30
N GLY A 16 -30.14 -6.24 17.29
CA GLY A 16 -31.08 -5.12 17.22
C GLY A 16 -32.50 -5.54 17.44
N ALA A 17 -33.44 -4.58 17.45
CA ALA A 17 -34.83 -4.84 17.73
C ALA A 17 -35.57 -5.68 16.66
N LYS A 18 -35.09 -5.64 15.40
CA LYS A 18 -35.70 -6.35 14.26
C LYS A 18 -34.73 -7.27 13.53
N PHE A 19 -33.47 -6.92 13.49
CA PHE A 19 -32.42 -7.63 12.77
C PHE A 19 -31.13 -7.59 13.59
N ASP A 20 -30.31 -8.59 13.39
CA ASP A 20 -28.93 -8.57 13.85
C ASP A 20 -28.04 -7.82 12.84
N TRP A 21 -27.04 -7.12 13.35
CA TRP A 21 -26.16 -6.26 12.57
C TRP A 21 -24.73 -6.75 12.70
N GLU A 22 -24.06 -6.97 11.58
CA GLU A 22 -22.64 -7.25 11.54
C GLU A 22 -21.86 -5.93 11.54
N LEU A 23 -20.88 -5.82 12.46
CA LEU A 23 -19.97 -4.69 12.47
C LEU A 23 -18.78 -4.98 11.59
N VAL A 24 -18.66 -4.27 10.45
CA VAL A 24 -17.55 -4.33 9.54
C VAL A 24 -16.81 -3.00 9.56
N ILE A 25 -15.51 -3.02 9.90
CA ILE A 25 -14.67 -1.83 9.93
C ILE A 25 -13.46 -2.11 9.06
N GLY A 26 -13.26 -1.31 8.03
CA GLY A 26 -12.03 -1.25 7.26
C GLY A 26 -11.19 -0.05 7.69
N MET A 27 -9.89 -0.22 7.74
CA MET A 27 -8.94 0.87 8.00
C MET A 27 -7.83 0.81 6.97
N GLU A 28 -7.54 1.95 6.36
CA GLU A 28 -6.44 2.12 5.44
C GLU A 28 -5.50 3.20 5.97
N VAL A 29 -4.21 2.91 5.97
CA VAL A 29 -3.18 3.85 6.43
C VAL A 29 -2.21 4.13 5.29
N HIS A 30 -2.04 5.41 4.97
CA HIS A 30 -1.09 5.88 3.97
C HIS A 30 0.11 6.52 4.66
N ALA A 31 1.30 6.01 4.37
CA ALA A 31 2.56 6.60 4.81
C ALA A 31 3.42 6.90 3.58
N GLN A 32 3.76 8.15 3.38
CA GLN A 32 4.59 8.59 2.27
C GLN A 32 6.05 8.70 2.67
N VAL A 33 6.93 8.14 1.86
CA VAL A 33 8.38 8.26 2.06
C VAL A 33 8.82 9.67 1.72
N ALA A 34 9.58 10.29 2.64
CA ALA A 34 10.18 11.62 2.43
C ALA A 34 11.41 11.50 1.53
N SER A 35 11.19 11.30 0.24
CA SER A 35 12.22 11.22 -0.79
C SER A 35 12.28 12.54 -1.58
N ALA A 36 13.46 12.91 -2.07
CA ALA A 36 13.64 14.08 -2.92
C ALA A 36 13.15 13.86 -4.36
N SER A 37 13.01 12.62 -4.79
CA SER A 37 12.45 12.24 -6.09
C SER A 37 11.37 11.18 -5.93
N LYS A 38 10.52 11.02 -6.94
CA LYS A 38 9.43 10.05 -6.95
C LYS A 38 9.94 8.61 -6.94
N LEU A 39 9.03 7.68 -6.60
CA LEU A 39 9.36 6.25 -6.52
C LEU A 39 9.83 5.67 -7.86
N PHE A 40 9.24 6.09 -8.97
CA PHE A 40 9.47 5.51 -10.29
C PHE A 40 9.99 6.51 -11.33
N SER A 41 10.34 7.71 -10.92
CA SER A 41 10.90 8.72 -11.79
C SER A 41 11.83 9.68 -11.03
N GLY A 42 12.71 10.36 -11.77
CA GLY A 42 13.58 11.37 -11.22
C GLY A 42 12.93 12.73 -10.93
N ALA A 43 11.61 12.87 -11.15
CA ALA A 43 10.93 14.12 -10.89
C ALA A 43 10.89 14.44 -9.39
N SER A 44 10.96 15.73 -9.06
CA SER A 44 10.92 16.21 -7.68
C SER A 44 9.62 15.87 -6.96
N THR A 45 9.71 15.67 -5.66
CA THR A 45 8.55 15.52 -4.75
C THR A 45 8.26 16.80 -3.96
N GLU A 46 8.96 17.89 -4.28
CA GLU A 46 8.78 19.17 -3.59
C GLU A 46 7.35 19.68 -3.71
N PHE A 47 6.77 20.03 -2.56
CA PHE A 47 5.40 20.52 -2.51
C PHE A 47 5.33 22.02 -2.79
N GLY A 48 4.28 22.47 -3.46
CA GLY A 48 4.01 23.88 -3.71
C GLY A 48 4.64 24.46 -4.97
N ASN A 49 5.27 23.64 -5.79
CA ASN A 49 5.76 24.07 -7.11
C ASN A 49 4.61 24.35 -8.08
N GLU A 50 4.91 25.07 -9.17
CA GLU A 50 3.94 25.35 -10.22
C GLU A 50 3.31 24.06 -10.79
N PRO A 51 2.05 24.08 -11.22
CA PRO A 51 1.40 22.92 -11.83
C PRO A 51 2.23 22.32 -12.99
N ASN A 52 2.33 21.00 -13.02
CA ASN A 52 3.07 20.25 -14.04
C ASN A 52 4.59 20.50 -14.09
N SER A 53 5.20 21.13 -13.09
CA SER A 53 6.65 21.32 -13.05
C SER A 53 7.40 20.08 -12.55
N ASN A 54 6.78 19.26 -11.69
CA ASN A 54 7.36 18.03 -11.15
C ASN A 54 6.99 16.80 -12.00
N VAL A 55 7.30 16.86 -13.28
CA VAL A 55 6.92 15.85 -14.28
C VAL A 55 8.13 15.38 -15.06
N SER A 56 8.36 14.08 -15.10
CA SER A 56 9.31 13.43 -16.01
C SER A 56 8.59 12.85 -17.22
N PHE A 57 9.33 12.33 -18.19
CA PHE A 57 8.76 11.65 -19.34
C PHE A 57 7.99 10.39 -18.96
N VAL A 58 8.37 9.72 -17.87
CA VAL A 58 7.62 8.58 -17.31
C VAL A 58 6.26 9.04 -16.78
N ASP A 59 6.24 10.14 -16.00
CA ASP A 59 5.01 10.68 -15.44
C ASP A 59 4.05 11.18 -16.53
N ALA A 60 4.61 11.73 -17.63
CA ALA A 60 3.85 12.22 -18.78
C ALA A 60 3.41 11.10 -19.75
N ALA A 61 3.70 9.84 -19.42
CA ALA A 61 3.36 8.68 -20.28
C ALA A 61 3.93 8.75 -21.71
N MET A 62 5.12 9.31 -21.87
CA MET A 62 5.74 9.43 -23.19
C MET A 62 6.10 8.04 -23.75
N PRO A 63 5.91 7.82 -25.06
CA PRO A 63 6.18 6.54 -25.70
C PRO A 63 7.60 6.04 -25.44
N GLY A 64 7.73 4.77 -25.07
CA GLY A 64 9.01 4.11 -24.81
C GLY A 64 9.63 4.38 -23.43
N MET A 65 9.02 5.23 -22.61
CA MET A 65 9.50 5.48 -21.26
C MET A 65 8.99 4.40 -20.29
N LEU A 66 9.91 3.85 -19.50
CA LEU A 66 9.60 2.87 -18.46
C LEU A 66 10.01 3.40 -17.09
N PRO A 67 9.24 3.04 -16.04
CA PRO A 67 9.55 3.42 -14.67
C PRO A 67 10.88 2.78 -14.21
N VAL A 68 11.66 3.55 -13.44
CA VAL A 68 12.87 3.09 -12.78
C VAL A 68 12.71 3.33 -11.29
N ILE A 69 12.96 2.28 -10.50
CA ILE A 69 12.75 2.33 -9.05
C ILE A 69 13.79 3.21 -8.36
N ASN A 70 13.34 3.95 -7.37
CA ASN A 70 14.20 4.76 -6.51
C ASN A 70 14.70 3.91 -5.33
N GLU A 71 16.02 3.68 -5.28
CA GLU A 71 16.70 2.88 -4.26
C GLU A 71 16.41 3.39 -2.84
N PHE A 72 16.43 4.70 -2.65
CA PHE A 72 16.13 5.31 -1.35
C PHE A 72 14.73 4.92 -0.84
N CYS A 73 13.74 4.86 -1.72
CA CYS A 73 12.39 4.45 -1.33
C CYS A 73 12.35 2.96 -0.93
N VAL A 74 13.11 2.11 -1.60
CA VAL A 74 13.24 0.69 -1.23
C VAL A 74 13.89 0.55 0.15
N GLU A 75 14.97 1.28 0.40
CA GLU A 75 15.60 1.29 1.73
C GLU A 75 14.63 1.73 2.84
N GLN A 76 13.83 2.77 2.60
CA GLN A 76 12.86 3.23 3.58
C GLN A 76 11.73 2.20 3.79
N ALA A 77 11.30 1.51 2.74
CA ALA A 77 10.34 0.42 2.86
C ALA A 77 10.88 -0.71 3.75
N VAL A 78 12.12 -1.14 3.53
CA VAL A 78 12.78 -2.15 4.37
C VAL A 78 12.91 -1.69 5.82
N LYS A 79 13.36 -0.44 6.05
CA LYS A 79 13.45 0.13 7.41
C LYS A 79 12.09 0.16 8.10
N THR A 80 11.04 0.53 7.38
CA THR A 80 9.67 0.53 7.92
C THR A 80 9.23 -0.89 8.27
N GLY A 81 9.47 -1.85 7.38
CA GLY A 81 9.17 -3.25 7.62
C GLY A 81 9.87 -3.80 8.86
N LEU A 82 11.15 -3.51 9.03
CA LEU A 82 11.89 -3.90 10.24
C LEU A 82 11.32 -3.25 11.51
N GLY A 83 10.90 -1.98 11.43
CA GLY A 83 10.25 -1.29 12.54
C GLY A 83 8.89 -1.90 12.93
N LEU A 84 8.19 -2.48 11.97
CA LEU A 84 6.93 -3.20 12.16
C LEU A 84 7.14 -4.69 12.49
N LYS A 85 8.38 -5.12 12.67
CA LYS A 85 8.77 -6.55 12.83
C LYS A 85 8.20 -7.43 11.71
N ALA A 86 8.07 -6.86 10.52
CA ALA A 86 7.52 -7.53 9.36
C ALA A 86 8.55 -8.46 8.69
N GLU A 87 8.04 -9.42 7.95
CA GLU A 87 8.84 -10.23 7.06
C GLU A 87 9.35 -9.38 5.89
N ILE A 88 10.65 -9.44 5.61
CA ILE A 88 11.25 -8.76 4.47
C ILE A 88 11.52 -9.77 3.37
N ASN A 89 10.86 -9.60 2.23
CA ASN A 89 11.02 -10.46 1.07
C ASN A 89 12.23 -10.03 0.23
N LEU A 90 13.20 -10.92 0.07
CA LEU A 90 14.40 -10.65 -0.73
C LEU A 90 14.14 -10.68 -2.24
N TRP A 91 13.00 -11.20 -2.64
CA TRP A 91 12.47 -11.15 -4.00
C TRP A 91 11.08 -10.54 -3.99
N SER A 92 10.88 -9.54 -4.83
CA SER A 92 9.61 -8.83 -4.92
C SER A 92 9.31 -8.46 -6.38
N ALA A 93 8.04 -8.22 -6.67
CA ALA A 93 7.60 -7.78 -7.98
C ALA A 93 6.50 -6.72 -7.85
N PHE A 94 6.45 -5.85 -8.83
CA PHE A 94 5.41 -4.83 -8.93
C PHE A 94 4.32 -5.29 -9.90
N ASP A 95 3.09 -4.99 -9.54
CA ASP A 95 1.89 -5.26 -10.32
C ASP A 95 1.36 -3.97 -10.93
N ARG A 96 0.56 -4.08 -12.01
CA ARG A 96 -0.15 -2.97 -12.58
C ARG A 96 -1.61 -3.03 -12.19
N LYS A 97 -2.09 -1.97 -11.54
CA LYS A 97 -3.52 -1.74 -11.33
C LYS A 97 -3.99 -0.78 -12.42
N ASN A 98 -4.72 -1.28 -13.40
CA ASN A 98 -5.24 -0.44 -14.48
C ASN A 98 -6.26 0.57 -13.94
N TYR A 99 -6.09 1.82 -14.33
CA TYR A 99 -6.87 2.94 -13.85
C TYR A 99 -6.95 4.01 -14.94
N PHE A 100 -8.11 4.15 -15.56
CA PHE A 100 -8.31 4.98 -16.74
C PHE A 100 -9.05 6.27 -16.38
N TYR A 101 -8.33 7.23 -15.83
CA TYR A 101 -8.85 8.54 -15.48
C TYR A 101 -7.96 9.66 -16.05
N PRO A 102 -8.53 10.85 -16.28
CA PRO A 102 -7.79 11.98 -16.90
C PRO A 102 -6.59 12.46 -16.07
N ASP A 103 -6.58 12.24 -14.77
CA ASP A 103 -5.53 12.62 -13.85
C ASP A 103 -4.32 11.66 -13.84
N LEU A 104 -4.44 10.52 -14.53
CA LEU A 104 -3.39 9.52 -14.63
C LEU A 104 -3.11 9.16 -16.10
N PRO A 105 -2.28 9.94 -16.81
CA PRO A 105 -2.04 9.79 -18.27
C PRO A 105 -1.57 8.39 -18.67
N GLN A 106 -0.77 7.74 -17.83
CA GLN A 106 -0.24 6.39 -18.10
C GLN A 106 -1.31 5.28 -17.98
N GLY A 107 -2.48 5.56 -17.41
CA GLY A 107 -3.59 4.62 -17.33
C GLY A 107 -3.39 3.45 -16.38
N TYR A 108 -2.38 3.47 -15.51
CA TYR A 108 -2.14 2.45 -14.49
C TYR A 108 -1.44 3.02 -13.27
N GLN A 109 -1.69 2.41 -12.13
CA GLN A 109 -0.94 2.59 -10.90
C GLN A 109 -0.02 1.38 -10.71
N ILE A 110 1.22 1.61 -10.31
CA ILE A 110 2.13 0.54 -9.91
C ILE A 110 1.89 0.24 -8.44
N SER A 111 1.72 -1.03 -8.11
CA SER A 111 1.45 -1.49 -6.75
C SER A 111 2.22 -2.77 -6.45
N GLN A 112 2.13 -3.26 -5.22
CA GLN A 112 2.60 -4.59 -4.85
C GLN A 112 1.47 -5.33 -4.15
N LEU A 113 1.01 -6.44 -4.71
CA LEU A 113 -0.06 -7.26 -4.16
C LEU A 113 0.42 -8.68 -3.82
N TYR A 114 1.02 -9.36 -4.80
CA TYR A 114 1.39 -10.76 -4.66
C TYR A 114 2.80 -10.99 -4.11
N HIS A 115 3.69 -10.06 -4.38
CA HIS A 115 5.11 -10.18 -4.04
C HIS A 115 5.65 -8.86 -3.46
N PRO A 116 5.09 -8.41 -2.31
CA PRO A 116 5.52 -7.15 -1.69
C PRO A 116 6.93 -7.24 -1.13
N ILE A 117 7.62 -6.11 -1.04
CA ILE A 117 8.91 -6.00 -0.33
C ILE A 117 8.73 -6.31 1.15
N VAL A 118 7.64 -5.80 1.74
CA VAL A 118 7.31 -5.98 3.16
C VAL A 118 6.08 -6.85 3.25
N GLY A 119 6.22 -7.98 3.90
CA GLY A 119 5.15 -8.93 4.18
C GLY A 119 4.40 -8.63 5.48
N GLU A 120 3.91 -9.68 6.13
CA GLU A 120 3.17 -9.56 7.38
C GLU A 120 4.02 -8.94 8.50
N GLY A 121 3.41 -8.08 9.29
CA GLY A 121 4.04 -7.42 10.41
C GLY A 121 3.05 -7.12 11.53
N GLU A 122 3.52 -6.53 12.62
CA GLU A 122 2.69 -6.19 13.77
C GLU A 122 2.85 -4.73 14.20
N VAL A 123 1.73 -4.14 14.60
CA VAL A 123 1.73 -2.86 15.32
C VAL A 123 1.08 -3.08 16.67
N ILE A 124 1.84 -2.79 17.72
CA ILE A 124 1.31 -2.84 19.09
C ILE A 124 0.78 -1.45 19.42
N VAL A 125 -0.52 -1.37 19.67
CA VAL A 125 -1.17 -0.12 20.08
C VAL A 125 -1.63 -0.25 21.54
N ASP A 126 -1.04 0.56 22.40
CA ASP A 126 -1.47 0.67 23.80
C ASP A 126 -2.71 1.57 23.86
N MET A 127 -3.86 0.95 24.04
CA MET A 127 -5.07 1.68 24.34
C MET A 127 -5.28 1.66 25.86
N ALA A 128 -5.68 2.78 26.45
CA ALA A 128 -5.80 2.98 27.89
C ALA A 128 -6.71 1.97 28.64
N VAL A 129 -7.34 1.05 27.94
CA VAL A 129 -8.27 0.05 28.51
C VAL A 129 -8.00 -1.39 28.05
N SER A 130 -7.20 -1.64 27.02
CA SER A 130 -6.80 -3.01 26.63
C SER A 130 -5.63 -3.00 25.66
N TYR A 131 -4.77 -4.01 25.77
CA TYR A 131 -3.74 -4.29 24.75
C TYR A 131 -4.42 -4.93 23.54
N THR A 132 -4.38 -4.27 22.41
CA THR A 132 -4.82 -4.85 21.13
C THR A 132 -3.62 -5.05 20.23
N HIS A 133 -3.37 -6.28 19.82
CA HIS A 133 -2.44 -6.57 18.74
C HIS A 133 -3.19 -6.37 17.42
N LEU A 134 -2.77 -5.38 16.64
CA LEU A 134 -3.18 -5.26 15.25
C LEU A 134 -2.13 -5.99 14.41
N THR A 135 -2.50 -7.16 13.92
CA THR A 135 -1.81 -7.73 12.77
C THR A 135 -2.27 -6.98 11.54
N LEU A 136 -1.33 -6.44 10.77
CA LEU A 136 -1.63 -5.88 9.46
C LEU A 136 -1.63 -7.05 8.45
N PRO A 137 -2.78 -7.62 8.10
CA PRO A 137 -2.84 -8.48 6.93
C PRO A 137 -2.53 -7.61 5.72
N THR A 138 -1.68 -8.09 4.83
CA THR A 138 -1.56 -7.54 3.49
C THR A 138 -2.94 -7.58 2.87
N ASN A 139 -3.61 -6.44 2.79
CA ASN A 139 -4.96 -6.38 2.24
C ASN A 139 -4.95 -6.85 0.79
N ARG A 140 -5.66 -7.93 0.55
CA ARG A 140 -6.16 -8.28 -0.76
C ARG A 140 -7.38 -7.40 -1.02
N GLU A 141 -7.20 -6.20 -1.50
CA GLU A 141 -8.33 -5.47 -2.05
C GLU A 141 -8.64 -6.00 -3.44
N VAL A 142 -9.88 -6.37 -3.58
CA VAL A 142 -10.54 -6.79 -4.83
C VAL A 142 -10.77 -5.57 -5.73
#